data_8d0d4d9df183ea6c3e30fa9f92ad51c0
#
_entry.id   8d0d4d9df183ea6c3e30fa9f92ad51c0
#
_cell.length_a   1.000
_cell.length_b   1.000
_cell.length_c   1.000
_cell.angle_alpha   90.00
_cell.angle_beta   90.00
_cell.angle_gamma   90.00
#
_symmetry.space_group_name_H-M   'P 1'
#
loop_
_entity.id
_entity.type
_entity.pdbx_description
1 polymer ?
#
loop_
_entity_poly.entity_id
_entity_poly.type
_entity_poly.pdbx_seq_one_letter_code
_entity_poly.pdbx_strand_id
1 'polypeptide(L)'
;VNAIKFEAHMFLVGDGQFSVSDDNTTVSVVGGKSADIYVVGATNYVDYLNLDNTKPGKDCDKYSANVKKRTYSEIKARHIADFKEQFDKTDLTIQNDTEYADEYSNTPTEKRIRKDIDGKSGFLTGADSSLEKANANGVYSTYSEGDNQLATLDFNYGKYLIISGSRAGREATGSDEIDIPESQPLNLTGKWNAALSASWNGKYTININ
;
A
#
# COMPACT_ATOMS: atom_id res chain seq x y z
N VAL A 1 24.04 -11.32 -17.01
CA VAL A 1 23.52 -11.30 -15.62
C VAL A 1 22.02 -11.06 -15.71
N ASN A 2 21.24 -12.06 -15.30
CA ASN A 2 19.78 -11.93 -15.24
C ASN A 2 19.43 -11.03 -14.03
N ALA A 3 19.21 -9.74 -14.29
CA ALA A 3 18.82 -8.79 -13.27
C ALA A 3 17.40 -8.27 -13.56
N ILE A 4 16.65 -8.05 -12.52
CA ILE A 4 15.36 -7.35 -12.63
C ILE A 4 15.65 -5.92 -13.09
N LYS A 5 15.00 -5.52 -14.17
CA LYS A 5 14.97 -4.16 -14.69
C LYS A 5 13.58 -3.61 -14.55
N PHE A 6 13.44 -2.31 -14.40
CA PHE A 6 12.16 -1.63 -14.33
C PHE A 6 12.17 -0.38 -15.20
N GLU A 7 11.00 0.06 -15.55
CA GLU A 7 10.73 1.34 -16.19
C GLU A 7 9.52 1.97 -15.51
N ALA A 8 9.49 3.28 -15.43
CA ALA A 8 8.36 4.03 -14.90
C ALA A 8 8.13 5.28 -15.78
N HIS A 9 6.87 5.52 -16.14
CA HIS A 9 6.47 6.72 -16.83
C HIS A 9 5.62 7.58 -15.90
N MET A 10 5.88 8.89 -15.89
CA MET A 10 5.09 9.88 -15.19
C MET A 10 4.53 10.87 -16.19
N PHE A 11 3.27 11.22 -16.04
CA PHE A 11 2.67 12.34 -16.78
C PHE A 11 1.68 13.08 -15.89
N LEU A 12 1.48 14.35 -16.23
CA LEU A 12 0.63 15.25 -15.49
C LEU A 12 -0.53 15.71 -16.37
N VAL A 13 -1.69 15.85 -15.77
CA VAL A 13 -2.90 16.40 -16.39
C VAL A 13 -3.47 17.47 -15.45
N GLY A 14 -3.82 18.63 -15.99
CA GLY A 14 -4.35 19.73 -15.19
C GLY A 14 -4.70 20.94 -16.03
N ASP A 15 -5.13 22.01 -15.39
CA ASP A 15 -5.58 23.26 -16.00
C ASP A 15 -4.52 24.37 -15.98
N GLY A 16 -3.29 24.08 -15.53
CA GLY A 16 -2.16 25.00 -15.52
C GLY A 16 -1.26 24.90 -16.74
N GLN A 17 -0.26 25.76 -16.79
CA GLN A 17 0.83 25.68 -17.75
C GLN A 17 1.94 24.78 -17.22
N PHE A 18 2.30 23.77 -18.01
CA PHE A 18 3.35 22.83 -17.68
C PHE A 18 4.67 23.23 -18.32
N SER A 19 5.74 23.11 -17.58
CA SER A 19 7.10 23.30 -18.08
C SER A 19 8.05 22.27 -17.48
N VAL A 20 9.08 21.92 -18.23
CA VAL A 20 10.17 21.06 -17.79
C VAL A 20 11.42 21.91 -17.67
N SER A 21 12.19 21.73 -16.60
CA SER A 21 13.47 22.41 -16.42
C SER A 21 14.49 21.97 -17.49
N ASP A 22 15.48 22.82 -17.78
CA ASP A 22 16.49 22.56 -18.81
C ASP A 22 17.31 21.29 -18.55
N ASP A 23 17.48 20.94 -17.29
CA ASP A 23 18.17 19.72 -16.86
C ASP A 23 17.27 18.47 -16.81
N ASN A 24 15.99 18.61 -17.19
CA ASN A 24 14.97 17.56 -17.20
C ASN A 24 14.72 16.89 -15.83
N THR A 25 15.02 17.57 -14.73
CA THR A 25 14.83 17.00 -13.37
C THR A 25 13.53 17.44 -12.72
N THR A 26 12.92 18.51 -13.19
CA THR A 26 11.75 19.12 -12.55
C THR A 26 10.65 19.41 -13.56
N VAL A 27 9.42 19.06 -13.20
CA VAL A 27 8.21 19.50 -13.91
C VAL A 27 7.49 20.51 -13.05
N SER A 28 7.19 21.67 -13.60
CA SER A 28 6.48 22.74 -12.91
C SER A 28 5.09 22.96 -13.52
N VAL A 29 4.13 23.30 -12.66
CA VAL A 29 2.77 23.68 -13.04
C VAL A 29 2.49 25.05 -12.48
N VAL A 30 2.12 26.00 -13.34
CA VAL A 30 1.88 27.40 -12.96
C VAL A 30 0.47 27.82 -13.36
N GLY A 31 -0.21 28.54 -12.47
CA GLY A 31 -1.53 29.13 -12.71
C GLY A 31 -2.70 28.14 -12.72
N GLY A 32 -2.47 26.87 -12.47
CA GLY A 32 -3.51 25.85 -12.36
C GLY A 32 -4.20 25.86 -10.99
N LYS A 33 -5.45 25.39 -10.95
CA LYS A 33 -6.22 25.12 -9.72
C LYS A 33 -6.00 23.70 -9.23
N SER A 34 -5.68 22.79 -10.14
CA SER A 34 -5.43 21.37 -9.84
C SER A 34 -4.48 20.74 -10.85
N ALA A 35 -3.78 19.71 -10.42
CA ALA A 35 -3.01 18.84 -11.30
C ALA A 35 -3.08 17.40 -10.78
N ASP A 36 -3.38 16.46 -11.67
CA ASP A 36 -3.31 15.04 -11.42
C ASP A 36 -1.95 14.51 -11.89
N ILE A 37 -1.28 13.77 -11.04
CA ILE A 37 0.00 13.11 -11.35
C ILE A 37 -0.29 11.62 -11.53
N TYR A 38 0.02 11.09 -12.70
CA TYR A 38 -0.09 9.67 -13.02
C TYR A 38 1.30 9.06 -13.11
N VAL A 39 1.48 7.95 -12.42
CA VAL A 39 2.70 7.15 -12.47
C VAL A 39 2.33 5.73 -12.84
N VAL A 40 2.94 5.20 -13.89
CA VAL A 40 2.85 3.80 -14.27
C VAL A 40 4.23 3.18 -14.20
N GLY A 41 4.31 1.90 -13.85
CA GLY A 41 5.58 1.21 -13.75
C GLY A 41 5.44 -0.25 -14.13
N ALA A 42 6.51 -0.80 -14.69
CA ALA A 42 6.58 -2.20 -15.05
C ALA A 42 7.99 -2.75 -14.87
N THR A 43 8.10 -4.06 -14.79
CA THR A 43 9.38 -4.77 -14.70
C THR A 43 9.52 -5.79 -15.82
N ASN A 44 10.74 -6.23 -16.04
CA ASN A 44 11.04 -7.31 -17.00
C ASN A 44 10.70 -8.72 -16.47
N TYR A 45 10.12 -8.81 -15.26
CA TYR A 45 9.73 -10.09 -14.69
C TYR A 45 8.56 -10.71 -15.48
N VAL A 46 8.69 -11.94 -15.88
CA VAL A 46 7.62 -12.75 -16.47
C VAL A 46 7.22 -13.82 -15.47
N ASP A 47 8.14 -14.67 -15.10
CA ASP A 47 7.99 -15.71 -14.09
C ASP A 47 9.37 -16.02 -13.44
N TYR A 48 9.42 -16.98 -12.54
CA TYR A 48 10.65 -17.31 -11.80
C TYR A 48 11.78 -17.87 -12.66
N LEU A 49 11.50 -18.29 -13.90
CA LEU A 49 12.47 -18.79 -14.87
C LEU A 49 12.82 -17.75 -15.94
N ASN A 50 11.93 -16.80 -16.20
CA ASN A 50 11.96 -15.97 -17.39
C ASN A 50 11.95 -14.47 -17.08
N LEU A 51 12.80 -13.75 -17.78
CA LEU A 51 12.83 -12.29 -17.85
C LEU A 51 12.73 -11.83 -19.30
N ASP A 52 11.88 -10.84 -19.58
CA ASP A 52 11.80 -10.19 -20.89
C ASP A 52 12.22 -8.71 -20.78
N ASN A 53 13.41 -8.40 -21.25
CA ASN A 53 13.96 -7.04 -21.20
C ASN A 53 13.25 -6.04 -22.11
N THR A 54 12.34 -6.46 -22.97
CA THR A 54 11.52 -5.57 -23.82
C THR A 54 10.18 -5.23 -23.18
N LYS A 55 9.80 -5.99 -22.15
CA LYS A 55 8.50 -5.90 -21.48
C LYS A 55 8.27 -4.56 -20.75
N PRO A 56 9.22 -4.01 -19.98
CA PRO A 56 8.95 -2.81 -19.16
C PRO A 56 8.42 -1.64 -19.98
N GLY A 57 9.10 -1.28 -21.07
CA GLY A 57 8.70 -0.17 -21.93
C GLY A 57 7.34 -0.40 -22.58
N LYS A 58 7.13 -1.59 -23.17
CA LYS A 58 5.86 -1.96 -23.80
C LYS A 58 4.68 -1.90 -22.82
N ASP A 59 4.88 -2.41 -21.61
CA ASP A 59 3.86 -2.40 -20.58
C ASP A 59 3.58 -0.97 -20.08
N CYS A 60 4.61 -0.17 -19.86
CA CYS A 60 4.45 1.24 -19.49
C CYS A 60 3.70 2.03 -20.55
N ASP A 61 3.99 1.82 -21.85
CA ASP A 61 3.25 2.44 -22.95
C ASP A 61 1.78 2.02 -22.96
N LYS A 62 1.50 0.73 -22.82
CA LYS A 62 0.14 0.19 -22.74
C LYS A 62 -0.62 0.75 -21.53
N TYR A 63 -0.01 0.79 -20.36
CA TYR A 63 -0.62 1.32 -19.14
C TYR A 63 -0.87 2.82 -19.25
N SER A 64 0.09 3.58 -19.75
CA SER A 64 -0.07 5.02 -20.00
C SER A 64 -1.21 5.31 -20.97
N ALA A 65 -1.31 4.55 -22.07
CA ALA A 65 -2.40 4.69 -23.04
C ALA A 65 -3.77 4.38 -22.41
N ASN A 66 -3.85 3.37 -21.56
CA ASN A 66 -5.09 3.00 -20.88
C ASN A 66 -5.52 4.03 -19.82
N VAL A 67 -4.58 4.59 -19.07
CA VAL A 67 -4.86 5.66 -18.10
C VAL A 67 -5.33 6.93 -18.82
N LYS A 68 -4.70 7.33 -19.93
CA LYS A 68 -5.05 8.52 -20.70
C LYS A 68 -6.44 8.48 -21.33
N LYS A 69 -7.05 7.31 -21.46
CA LYS A 69 -8.44 7.14 -21.94
C LYS A 69 -9.51 7.45 -20.89
N ARG A 70 -9.13 7.66 -19.64
CA ARG A 70 -10.04 7.76 -18.50
C ARG A 70 -9.79 9.02 -17.69
N THR A 71 -10.86 9.52 -17.09
CA THR A 71 -10.78 10.58 -16.08
C THR A 71 -10.30 10.02 -14.75
N TYR A 72 -9.78 10.89 -13.89
CA TYR A 72 -9.44 10.53 -12.50
C TYR A 72 -10.63 9.89 -11.77
N SER A 73 -11.83 10.46 -11.94
CA SER A 73 -13.05 9.94 -11.29
C SER A 73 -13.37 8.52 -11.71
N GLU A 74 -13.22 8.17 -12.99
CA GLU A 74 -13.45 6.81 -13.50
C GLU A 74 -12.39 5.85 -12.96
N ILE A 75 -11.12 6.25 -12.94
CA ILE A 75 -10.03 5.43 -12.38
C ILE A 75 -10.29 5.16 -10.89
N LYS A 76 -10.64 6.20 -10.13
CA LYS A 76 -10.96 6.10 -8.71
C LYS A 76 -12.15 5.18 -8.45
N ALA A 77 -13.22 5.33 -9.21
CA ALA A 77 -14.43 4.49 -9.07
C ALA A 77 -14.12 3.01 -9.33
N ARG A 78 -13.35 2.71 -10.39
CA ARG A 78 -12.91 1.34 -10.71
C ARG A 78 -12.02 0.75 -9.62
N HIS A 79 -11.06 1.53 -9.15
CA HIS A 79 -10.18 1.11 -8.06
C HIS A 79 -10.96 0.78 -6.78
N ILE A 80 -11.91 1.63 -6.40
CA ILE A 80 -12.75 1.39 -5.22
C ILE A 80 -13.58 0.12 -5.39
N ALA A 81 -14.22 -0.07 -6.54
CA ALA A 81 -15.05 -1.25 -6.82
C ALA A 81 -14.22 -2.54 -6.74
N ASP A 82 -13.07 -2.58 -7.40
CA ASP A 82 -12.16 -3.71 -7.40
C ASP A 82 -11.61 -4.03 -6.00
N PHE A 83 -11.22 -3.00 -5.25
CA PHE A 83 -10.73 -3.18 -3.89
C PHE A 83 -11.82 -3.71 -2.94
N LYS A 84 -13.03 -3.14 -3.02
CA LYS A 84 -14.16 -3.54 -2.19
C LYS A 84 -14.60 -4.97 -2.44
N GLU A 85 -14.51 -5.47 -3.66
CA GLU A 85 -14.82 -6.86 -3.99
C GLU A 85 -14.06 -7.86 -3.10
N GLN A 86 -12.84 -7.52 -2.70
CA GLN A 86 -12.03 -8.34 -1.79
C GLN A 86 -12.20 -7.92 -0.33
N PHE A 87 -12.22 -6.63 -0.08
CA PHE A 87 -12.21 -6.07 1.26
C PHE A 87 -13.52 -6.38 2.01
N ASP A 88 -14.65 -6.32 1.33
CA ASP A 88 -15.97 -6.50 1.94
C ASP A 88 -16.32 -7.99 2.21
N LYS A 89 -15.45 -8.94 1.84
CA LYS A 89 -15.66 -10.38 2.12
C LYS A 89 -15.59 -10.75 3.60
N THR A 90 -14.90 -9.95 4.39
CA THR A 90 -14.80 -10.13 5.84
C THR A 90 -14.96 -8.79 6.53
N ASP A 91 -15.63 -8.81 7.66
CA ASP A 91 -15.79 -7.66 8.53
C ASP A 91 -15.50 -8.02 9.98
N LEU A 92 -14.89 -7.08 10.69
CA LEU A 92 -14.67 -7.13 12.13
C LEU A 92 -15.01 -5.77 12.70
N THR A 93 -15.98 -5.73 13.58
CA THR A 93 -16.34 -4.52 14.31
C THR A 93 -16.30 -4.81 15.79
N ILE A 94 -15.44 -4.11 16.51
CA ILE A 94 -15.36 -4.13 17.96
C ILE A 94 -15.69 -2.70 18.41
N GLN A 95 -16.75 -2.56 19.18
CA GLN A 95 -17.17 -1.25 19.68
C GLN A 95 -16.32 -0.85 20.89
N ASN A 96 -16.06 0.43 21.02
CA ASN A 96 -15.49 1.00 22.24
C ASN A 96 -16.49 0.92 23.37
N ASP A 97 -15.98 0.85 24.58
CA ASP A 97 -16.80 1.15 25.74
C ASP A 97 -17.38 2.56 25.62
N THR A 98 -18.63 2.74 26.01
CA THR A 98 -19.37 4.00 25.82
C THR A 98 -18.68 5.20 26.47
N GLU A 99 -17.93 4.96 27.53
CA GLU A 99 -17.15 5.98 28.27
C GLU A 99 -16.04 6.60 27.42
N TYR A 100 -15.47 5.86 26.47
CA TYR A 100 -14.30 6.30 25.66
C TYR A 100 -14.60 6.59 24.20
N ALA A 101 -15.86 6.37 23.76
CA ALA A 101 -16.20 6.44 22.35
C ALA A 101 -15.91 7.81 21.72
N ASP A 102 -16.24 8.89 22.43
CA ASP A 102 -16.05 10.25 21.93
C ASP A 102 -14.58 10.69 21.98
N GLU A 103 -13.84 10.27 22.99
CA GLU A 103 -12.42 10.59 23.14
C GLU A 103 -11.61 10.04 21.96
N TYR A 104 -11.80 8.76 21.63
CA TYR A 104 -11.01 8.10 20.59
C TYR A 104 -11.44 8.46 19.18
N SER A 105 -12.70 8.80 18.96
CA SER A 105 -13.19 9.23 17.64
C SER A 105 -12.51 10.50 17.13
N ASN A 106 -12.09 11.37 18.03
CA ASN A 106 -11.46 12.65 17.71
C ASN A 106 -9.93 12.67 17.92
N THR A 107 -9.35 11.55 18.35
CA THR A 107 -7.91 11.45 18.61
C THR A 107 -7.18 10.89 17.39
N PRO A 108 -6.14 11.57 16.87
CA PRO A 108 -5.31 11.05 15.79
C PRO A 108 -4.73 9.66 16.12
N THR A 109 -4.72 8.76 15.14
CA THR A 109 -4.29 7.37 15.31
C THR A 109 -2.89 7.26 15.94
N GLU A 110 -1.96 8.12 15.56
CA GLU A 110 -0.61 8.16 16.16
C GLU A 110 -0.61 8.40 17.66
N LYS A 111 -1.57 9.19 18.18
CA LYS A 111 -1.71 9.42 19.61
C LYS A 111 -2.40 8.26 20.31
N ARG A 112 -3.29 7.57 19.61
CA ARG A 112 -3.98 6.37 20.12
C ARG A 112 -2.99 5.22 20.28
N ILE A 113 -2.12 4.99 19.29
CA ILE A 113 -1.07 3.97 19.31
C ILE A 113 0.00 4.29 20.38
N ARG A 114 0.25 5.57 20.64
CA ARG A 114 1.26 6.03 21.60
C ARG A 114 0.73 6.25 23.01
N LYS A 115 -0.55 6.00 23.23
CA LYS A 115 -1.11 6.10 24.59
C LYS A 115 -0.52 4.97 25.44
N ASP A 116 0.28 5.36 26.32
CA ASP A 116 1.31 4.65 27.06
C ASP A 116 0.92 3.36 27.74
N ILE A 117 1.79 2.39 27.53
CA ILE A 117 2.16 1.49 28.62
C ILE A 117 3.21 2.27 29.43
N ASP A 118 2.85 2.80 30.59
CA ASP A 118 3.74 3.52 31.54
C ASP A 118 4.40 4.82 31.01
N GLY A 119 3.72 5.68 30.24
CA GLY A 119 4.28 6.96 29.82
C GLY A 119 5.42 6.86 28.80
N LYS A 120 5.63 5.74 28.15
CA LYS A 120 6.66 5.54 27.12
C LYS A 120 6.05 5.25 25.78
N SER A 121 6.60 5.84 24.73
CA SER A 121 6.19 5.65 23.35
C SER A 121 6.02 4.18 22.99
N GLY A 122 4.78 3.73 22.77
CA GLY A 122 4.42 2.34 22.54
C GLY A 122 4.70 1.80 21.14
N PHE A 123 5.61 2.40 20.37
CA PHE A 123 6.02 1.81 19.11
C PHE A 123 6.98 0.67 19.38
N LEU A 124 6.50 -0.56 19.23
CA LEU A 124 7.28 -1.78 19.31
C LEU A 124 8.35 -1.82 18.19
N THR A 125 9.49 -1.21 18.44
CA THR A 125 10.69 -1.66 17.73
C THR A 125 11.15 -2.94 18.41
N GLY A 126 11.36 -4.02 17.65
CA GLY A 126 11.72 -5.35 18.19
C GLY A 126 13.03 -5.43 18.98
N ALA A 127 13.47 -4.31 19.55
CA ALA A 127 14.65 -4.15 20.38
C ALA A 127 14.33 -3.60 21.78
N ASP A 128 13.06 -3.32 22.10
CA ASP A 128 12.72 -2.74 23.39
C ASP A 128 12.26 -3.83 24.36
N SER A 129 13.19 -4.32 25.17
CA SER A 129 12.94 -5.29 26.23
C SER A 129 12.00 -4.79 27.35
N SER A 130 11.56 -3.51 27.30
CA SER A 130 10.59 -2.97 28.25
C SER A 130 9.17 -3.49 28.03
N LEU A 131 8.92 -4.17 26.90
CA LEU A 131 7.65 -4.83 26.58
C LEU A 131 7.45 -6.17 27.28
N GLU A 132 8.44 -6.67 28.00
CA GLU A 132 8.32 -7.90 28.78
C GLU A 132 7.47 -7.75 30.04
N LYS A 133 6.97 -6.58 30.35
CA LYS A 133 6.00 -6.42 31.43
C LYS A 133 4.60 -6.74 30.91
N ALA A 134 4.33 -8.06 30.82
CA ALA A 134 2.96 -8.53 30.78
C ALA A 134 2.19 -7.88 31.93
N ASN A 135 0.93 -7.49 31.69
CA ASN A 135 0.04 -7.18 32.81
C ASN A 135 -0.02 -8.38 33.77
N ALA A 136 -0.55 -8.20 34.95
CA ALA A 136 -0.61 -9.26 35.99
C ALA A 136 -1.25 -10.59 35.52
N ASN A 137 -1.89 -10.59 34.35
CA ASN A 137 -2.53 -11.75 33.72
C ASN A 137 -1.74 -12.32 32.53
N GLY A 138 -0.54 -11.83 32.24
CA GLY A 138 0.29 -12.32 31.14
C GLY A 138 -0.17 -11.89 29.74
N VAL A 139 -1.08 -10.93 29.64
CA VAL A 139 -1.60 -10.41 28.36
C VAL A 139 -0.85 -9.14 27.97
N TYR A 140 -0.25 -9.15 26.79
CA TYR A 140 0.33 -7.94 26.22
C TYR A 140 -0.78 -7.14 25.55
N SER A 141 -1.01 -5.90 25.99
CA SER A 141 -1.91 -4.98 25.33
C SER A 141 -1.09 -3.86 24.67
N THR A 142 -1.20 -3.76 23.37
CA THR A 142 -0.63 -2.65 22.60
C THR A 142 -1.63 -1.51 22.42
N TYR A 143 -2.84 -1.69 22.90
CA TYR A 143 -3.96 -0.76 22.74
C TYR A 143 -4.25 -0.03 24.04
N SER A 144 -4.70 1.20 23.92
CA SER A 144 -5.24 1.94 25.06
C SER A 144 -6.44 1.21 25.63
N GLU A 145 -6.56 1.20 26.95
CA GLU A 145 -7.72 0.60 27.61
C GLU A 145 -9.01 1.27 27.08
N GLY A 146 -9.97 0.48 26.70
CA GLY A 146 -11.25 0.92 26.14
C GLY A 146 -11.23 1.32 24.66
N ASP A 147 -10.07 1.38 23.99
CA ASP A 147 -9.97 1.71 22.55
C ASP A 147 -10.04 0.48 21.65
N ASN A 148 -11.17 -0.20 21.67
CA ASN A 148 -11.40 -1.40 20.86
C ASN A 148 -11.49 -1.08 19.34
N GLN A 149 -11.83 0.14 18.97
CA GLN A 149 -11.85 0.56 17.56
C GLN A 149 -10.45 0.57 16.95
N LEU A 150 -9.39 0.76 17.74
CA LEU A 150 -8.02 0.65 17.25
C LEU A 150 -7.71 -0.77 16.78
N ALA A 151 -8.19 -1.81 17.47
CA ALA A 151 -8.08 -3.19 17.03
C ALA A 151 -8.83 -3.45 15.71
N THR A 152 -10.02 -2.87 15.56
CA THR A 152 -10.76 -2.90 14.28
C THR A 152 -9.98 -2.21 13.16
N LEU A 153 -9.38 -1.07 13.44
CA LEU A 153 -8.56 -0.33 12.46
C LEU A 153 -7.33 -1.16 12.05
N ASP A 154 -6.64 -1.77 13.01
CA ASP A 154 -5.45 -2.61 12.77
C ASP A 154 -5.80 -3.84 11.93
N PHE A 155 -6.91 -4.51 12.23
CA PHE A 155 -7.42 -5.59 11.40
C PHE A 155 -7.70 -5.16 9.96
N ASN A 156 -8.37 -4.04 9.77
CA ASN A 156 -8.67 -3.50 8.45
C ASN A 156 -7.40 -3.05 7.70
N TYR A 157 -6.42 -2.52 8.41
CA TYR A 157 -5.12 -2.18 7.83
C TYR A 157 -4.36 -3.45 7.40
N GLY A 158 -4.38 -4.51 8.19
CA GLY A 158 -3.82 -5.80 7.80
C GLY A 158 -4.49 -6.37 6.54
N LYS A 159 -5.81 -6.30 6.44
CA LYS A 159 -6.55 -6.65 5.20
C LYS A 159 -6.06 -5.84 4.01
N TYR A 160 -5.94 -4.52 4.16
CA TYR A 160 -5.44 -3.65 3.11
C TYR A 160 -4.03 -4.06 2.65
N LEU A 161 -3.12 -4.34 3.57
CA LEU A 161 -1.76 -4.76 3.24
C LEU A 161 -1.74 -6.09 2.48
N ILE A 162 -2.55 -7.06 2.87
CA ILE A 162 -2.64 -8.35 2.19
C ILE A 162 -3.20 -8.17 0.78
N ILE A 163 -4.32 -7.48 0.63
CA ILE A 163 -4.97 -7.25 -0.67
C ILE A 163 -4.05 -6.48 -1.63
N SER A 164 -3.34 -5.47 -1.14
CA SER A 164 -2.42 -4.69 -1.96
C SER A 164 -1.08 -5.39 -2.22
N GLY A 165 -0.69 -6.34 -1.40
CA GLY A 165 0.57 -7.09 -1.52
C GLY A 165 0.47 -8.36 -2.36
N SER A 166 -0.68 -9.02 -2.37
CA SER A 166 -0.87 -10.29 -3.08
C SER A 166 -2.35 -10.49 -3.44
N ARG A 167 -2.63 -10.82 -4.69
CA ARG A 167 -3.99 -11.04 -5.19
C ARG A 167 -4.06 -12.24 -6.13
N ALA A 168 -5.20 -12.88 -6.18
CA ALA A 168 -5.51 -13.84 -7.24
C ALA A 168 -5.47 -13.15 -8.61
N GLY A 169 -5.06 -13.86 -9.62
CA GLY A 169 -5.11 -13.41 -11.01
C GLY A 169 -6.56 -13.17 -11.47
N ARG A 170 -6.71 -12.34 -12.48
CA ARG A 170 -7.98 -12.08 -13.14
C ARG A 170 -7.75 -11.89 -14.63
N GLU A 171 -8.54 -12.59 -15.43
CA GLU A 171 -8.57 -12.34 -16.87
C GLU A 171 -9.24 -11.00 -17.19
N ALA A 172 -8.76 -10.35 -18.24
CA ALA A 172 -9.39 -9.13 -18.73
C ALA A 172 -10.80 -9.46 -19.30
N THR A 173 -11.79 -8.69 -18.88
CA THR A 173 -13.18 -8.84 -19.33
C THR A 173 -13.53 -7.93 -20.49
N GLY A 174 -12.63 -7.04 -20.90
CA GLY A 174 -12.81 -6.10 -21.98
C GLY A 174 -11.51 -5.73 -22.69
N SER A 175 -11.63 -5.13 -23.87
CA SER A 175 -10.47 -4.73 -24.71
C SER A 175 -9.54 -3.72 -24.05
N ASP A 176 -10.05 -2.98 -23.07
CA ASP A 176 -9.32 -1.95 -22.33
C ASP A 176 -8.76 -2.42 -21.00
N GLU A 177 -9.05 -3.67 -20.62
CA GLU A 177 -8.56 -4.25 -19.39
C GLU A 177 -7.25 -4.99 -19.62
N ILE A 178 -6.53 -5.18 -18.55
CA ILE A 178 -5.24 -5.88 -18.53
C ILE A 178 -5.45 -7.15 -17.74
N ASP A 179 -4.99 -8.27 -18.28
CA ASP A 179 -4.89 -9.49 -17.51
C ASP A 179 -4.03 -9.24 -16.28
N ILE A 180 -4.56 -9.58 -15.13
CA ILE A 180 -3.81 -9.59 -13.87
C ILE A 180 -3.35 -11.02 -13.67
N PRO A 181 -2.08 -11.32 -13.85
CA PRO A 181 -1.59 -12.67 -13.65
C PRO A 181 -1.74 -13.05 -12.17
N GLU A 182 -1.81 -14.35 -11.90
CA GLU A 182 -1.75 -14.84 -10.53
C GLU A 182 -0.51 -14.27 -9.85
N SER A 183 -0.72 -13.68 -8.68
CA SER A 183 0.39 -13.20 -7.88
C SER A 183 0.91 -14.33 -7.00
N GLN A 184 2.21 -14.27 -6.71
CA GLN A 184 2.80 -15.12 -5.68
C GLN A 184 2.16 -14.80 -4.32
N PRO A 185 2.08 -15.76 -3.40
CA PRO A 185 1.72 -15.47 -2.02
C PRO A 185 2.57 -14.33 -1.46
N LEU A 186 2.05 -13.61 -0.47
CA LEU A 186 2.78 -12.50 0.13
C LEU A 186 4.10 -13.02 0.72
N ASN A 187 5.22 -12.39 0.40
CA ASN A 187 6.50 -12.74 0.98
C ASN A 187 6.62 -12.22 2.43
N LEU A 188 7.61 -12.71 3.15
CA LEU A 188 7.83 -12.37 4.57
C LEU A 188 7.90 -10.86 4.84
N THR A 189 8.54 -10.10 3.98
CA THR A 189 8.69 -8.64 4.14
C THR A 189 7.60 -7.84 3.46
N GLY A 190 6.65 -8.49 2.80
CA GLY A 190 5.67 -7.82 1.96
C GLY A 190 6.31 -7.08 0.79
N LYS A 191 5.61 -6.09 0.25
CA LYS A 191 6.10 -5.18 -0.80
C LYS A 191 6.50 -3.81 -0.25
N TRP A 192 6.36 -3.61 1.03
CA TRP A 192 6.55 -2.35 1.72
C TRP A 192 7.94 -2.30 2.34
N ASN A 193 8.85 -1.59 1.68
CA ASN A 193 10.20 -1.41 2.18
C ASN A 193 10.70 0.00 1.85
N ALA A 194 11.09 0.75 2.87
CA ALA A 194 11.57 2.12 2.73
C ALA A 194 13.06 2.19 2.36
N ALA A 195 13.80 1.11 2.55
CA ALA A 195 15.24 1.08 2.30
C ALA A 195 15.55 0.49 0.92
N LEU A 196 16.57 1.00 0.24
CA LEU A 196 17.08 0.40 -1.00
C LEU A 196 17.64 -1.02 -0.77
N SER A 197 18.16 -1.27 0.43
CA SER A 197 18.58 -2.59 0.87
C SER A 197 17.45 -3.22 1.69
N ALA A 198 16.67 -4.07 1.06
CA ALA A 198 15.62 -4.79 1.73
C ALA A 198 16.15 -5.90 2.64
N SER A 199 15.43 -6.21 3.71
CA SER A 199 15.68 -7.39 4.53
C SER A 199 15.73 -8.64 3.64
N TRP A 200 16.56 -9.61 4.01
CA TRP A 200 16.74 -10.86 3.24
C TRP A 200 17.21 -10.62 1.79
N ASN A 201 17.90 -9.50 1.55
CA ASN A 201 18.41 -9.07 0.23
C ASN A 201 17.30 -8.93 -0.84
N GLY A 202 16.08 -8.61 -0.45
CA GLY A 202 14.94 -8.51 -1.36
C GLY A 202 14.54 -9.81 -2.03
N LYS A 203 15.02 -10.95 -1.56
CA LYS A 203 14.65 -12.26 -2.10
C LYS A 203 13.24 -12.63 -1.66
N TYR A 204 12.56 -13.37 -2.53
CA TYR A 204 11.27 -13.94 -2.18
C TYR A 204 11.46 -15.01 -1.10
N THR A 205 10.94 -14.74 0.08
CA THR A 205 11.02 -15.62 1.25
C THR A 205 9.63 -15.75 1.85
N ILE A 206 9.19 -16.98 2.06
CA ILE A 206 7.95 -17.29 2.78
C ILE A 206 8.35 -17.81 4.15
N ASN A 207 7.70 -17.29 5.19
CA ASN A 207 7.75 -17.86 6.52
C ASN A 207 6.43 -18.58 6.78
N ILE A 208 6.50 -19.89 6.96
CA ILE A 208 5.35 -20.77 7.23
C ILE A 208 5.51 -21.31 8.65
N ASN A 209 5.17 -20.51 9.63
CA ASN A 209 5.12 -20.95 11.01
C ASN A 209 3.68 -21.04 11.51
#